data_49c4fc556fc45810a9ebba6f447094bd
#
_entry.id   49c4fc556fc45810a9ebba6f447094bd
#
_cell.length_a   1.000
_cell.length_b   1.000
_cell.length_c   1.000
_cell.angle_alpha   90.00
_cell.angle_beta   90.00
_cell.angle_gamma   90.00
#
_symmetry.space_group_name_H-M   'P 1'
#
loop_
_entity.id
_entity.type
_entity.pdbx_description
1 polymer ?
#
loop_
_entity_poly.entity_id
_entity_poly.type
_entity_poly.pdbx_seq_one_letter_code
_entity_poly.pdbx_strand_id
1 'polypeptide(L)'
;MRAALVVTGTEVLEGRVRDENGAFVAASLAAAGVSVDRITVVGDGLEEIASAVVQALQSGADLVVTTGGLGPTHDDRTMEAVALAAGVPLHLDERALEMVRAAIATVPARASEEIREQGARKQATLPAGAIALPPPGTAPGAVLRAGDAVLVVLPGPPWECAASWDAAREVPDVAAVLGADPSAAPLELRLANVVESEFMQAIDRADPEDEGLVVGV
;
A
#
# COMPACT_ATOMS: atom_id res chain seq x y z
N MET A 1 -9.95 12.76 -3.70
CA MET A 1 -9.77 11.49 -2.97
C MET A 1 -8.53 11.55 -2.10
N ARG A 2 -8.56 10.90 -0.95
CA ARG A 2 -7.48 10.93 0.06
C ARG A 2 -6.98 9.52 0.34
N ALA A 3 -5.67 9.38 0.58
CA ALA A 3 -5.05 8.10 0.91
C ALA A 3 -4.18 8.21 2.16
N ALA A 4 -4.02 7.07 2.86
CA ALA A 4 -3.07 6.90 3.93
C ALA A 4 -2.25 5.62 3.70
N LEU A 5 -0.96 5.66 4.01
CA LEU A 5 -0.04 4.54 3.82
C LEU A 5 0.45 4.04 5.18
N VAL A 6 0.57 2.73 5.31
CA VAL A 6 1.18 2.05 6.46
C VAL A 6 2.32 1.15 5.94
N VAL A 7 3.53 1.48 6.31
CA VAL A 7 4.73 0.70 5.96
C VAL A 7 5.12 -0.15 7.17
N THR A 8 5.19 -1.46 6.99
CA THR A 8 5.56 -2.40 8.05
C THR A 8 6.98 -2.92 7.84
N GLY A 9 7.72 -3.00 8.90
CA GLY A 9 9.08 -3.54 8.92
C GLY A 9 9.91 -2.89 10.02
N THR A 10 10.33 -3.69 10.99
CA THR A 10 11.18 -3.22 12.09
C THR A 10 12.50 -2.65 11.56
N GLU A 11 13.06 -3.20 10.49
CA GLU A 11 14.27 -2.71 9.84
C GLU A 11 14.11 -1.31 9.19
N VAL A 12 12.89 -1.02 8.72
CA VAL A 12 12.54 0.31 8.17
C VAL A 12 12.36 1.30 9.33
N LEU A 13 11.62 0.90 10.38
CA LEU A 13 11.38 1.71 11.57
C LEU A 13 12.68 2.09 12.27
N GLU A 14 13.64 1.16 12.37
CA GLU A 14 14.97 1.39 12.95
C GLU A 14 15.93 2.14 12.01
N GLY A 15 15.54 2.45 10.79
CA GLY A 15 16.36 3.15 9.81
C GLY A 15 17.49 2.31 9.21
N ARG A 16 17.48 0.98 9.39
CA ARG A 16 18.45 0.06 8.76
C ARG A 16 18.21 -0.12 7.28
N VAL A 17 16.95 0.01 6.85
CA VAL A 17 16.51 -0.02 5.45
C VAL A 17 15.72 1.25 5.17
N ARG A 18 15.96 1.87 4.01
CA ARG A 18 15.18 3.02 3.58
C ARG A 18 13.82 2.56 3.03
N ASP A 19 12.74 3.26 3.40
CA ASP A 19 11.44 3.04 2.78
C ASP A 19 11.45 3.52 1.31
N GLU A 20 11.35 2.58 0.38
CA GLU A 20 11.18 2.84 -1.05
C GLU A 20 9.70 2.67 -1.46
N ASN A 21 8.95 1.81 -0.75
CA ASN A 21 7.58 1.46 -1.08
C ASN A 21 6.62 2.61 -0.83
N GLY A 22 6.68 3.21 0.36
CA GLY A 22 5.83 4.35 0.70
C GLY A 22 6.03 5.51 -0.27
N ALA A 23 7.30 5.83 -0.59
CA ALA A 23 7.62 6.86 -1.57
C ALA A 23 7.09 6.53 -2.97
N PHE A 24 7.25 5.28 -3.44
CA PHE A 24 6.77 4.83 -4.75
C PHE A 24 5.24 4.92 -4.85
N VAL A 25 4.52 4.36 -3.87
CA VAL A 25 3.05 4.37 -3.87
C VAL A 25 2.51 5.80 -3.76
N ALA A 26 3.11 6.63 -2.89
CA ALA A 26 2.71 8.04 -2.74
C ALA A 26 2.88 8.82 -4.06
N ALA A 27 3.99 8.64 -4.76
CA ALA A 27 4.22 9.26 -6.07
C ALA A 27 3.19 8.80 -7.11
N SER A 28 2.86 7.49 -7.13
CA SER A 28 1.84 6.93 -8.02
C SER A 28 0.44 7.48 -7.74
N LEU A 29 0.08 7.63 -6.46
CA LEU A 29 -1.20 8.22 -6.02
C LEU A 29 -1.29 9.70 -6.40
N ALA A 30 -0.24 10.46 -6.14
CA ALA A 30 -0.17 11.87 -6.53
C ALA A 30 -0.33 12.05 -8.04
N ALA A 31 0.32 11.22 -8.85
CA ALA A 31 0.16 11.23 -10.30
C ALA A 31 -1.27 10.91 -10.76
N ALA A 32 -2.06 10.20 -9.95
CA ALA A 32 -3.47 9.94 -10.17
C ALA A 32 -4.42 11.00 -9.55
N GLY A 33 -3.88 12.08 -8.98
CA GLY A 33 -4.68 13.13 -8.33
C GLY A 33 -5.23 12.73 -6.96
N VAL A 34 -4.68 11.70 -6.33
CA VAL A 34 -5.05 11.26 -4.98
C VAL A 34 -4.08 11.86 -3.96
N SER A 35 -4.58 12.65 -3.02
CA SER A 35 -3.77 13.25 -1.95
C SER A 35 -3.37 12.19 -0.92
N VAL A 36 -2.09 12.13 -0.57
CA VAL A 36 -1.58 11.28 0.51
C VAL A 36 -1.48 12.13 1.77
N ASP A 37 -2.36 11.86 2.73
CA ASP A 37 -2.41 12.63 3.99
C ASP A 37 -1.32 12.20 4.96
N ARG A 38 -0.91 10.92 4.92
CA ARG A 38 0.03 10.36 5.89
C ARG A 38 0.73 9.10 5.37
N ILE A 39 1.99 8.97 5.71
CA ILE A 39 2.75 7.71 5.66
C ILE A 39 3.17 7.39 7.08
N THR A 40 2.78 6.23 7.59
CA THR A 40 3.10 5.76 8.93
C THR A 40 4.00 4.54 8.82
N VAL A 41 5.15 4.57 9.48
CA VAL A 41 6.07 3.41 9.56
C VAL A 41 5.90 2.77 10.93
N VAL A 42 5.69 1.44 10.96
CA VAL A 42 5.54 0.64 12.18
C VAL A 42 6.40 -0.61 12.14
N GLY A 43 6.68 -1.18 13.31
CA GLY A 43 7.32 -2.50 13.40
C GLY A 43 6.37 -3.64 12.99
N ASP A 44 6.84 -4.89 13.20
CA ASP A 44 6.12 -6.10 12.77
C ASP A 44 5.11 -6.61 13.82
N GLY A 45 4.89 -5.83 14.89
CA GLY A 45 3.92 -6.15 15.95
C GLY A 45 2.48 -6.11 15.43
N LEU A 46 1.71 -7.19 15.69
CA LEU A 46 0.31 -7.28 15.23
C LEU A 46 -0.53 -6.08 15.65
N GLU A 47 -0.45 -5.72 16.93
CA GLU A 47 -1.26 -4.65 17.52
C GLU A 47 -0.82 -3.27 16.99
N GLU A 48 0.47 -3.09 16.73
CA GLU A 48 1.03 -1.87 16.14
C GLU A 48 0.52 -1.67 14.72
N ILE A 49 0.61 -2.71 13.88
CA ILE A 49 0.12 -2.67 12.50
C ILE A 49 -1.39 -2.45 12.49
N ALA A 50 -2.15 -3.22 13.28
CA ALA A 50 -3.60 -3.09 13.34
C ALA A 50 -4.04 -1.69 13.80
N SER A 51 -3.38 -1.13 14.82
CA SER A 51 -3.64 0.24 15.30
C SER A 51 -3.38 1.27 14.22
N ALA A 52 -2.27 1.15 13.48
CA ALA A 52 -1.94 2.07 12.38
C ALA A 52 -2.99 2.01 11.26
N VAL A 53 -3.43 0.80 10.88
CA VAL A 53 -4.49 0.62 9.87
C VAL A 53 -5.83 1.20 10.35
N VAL A 54 -6.22 0.96 11.62
CA VAL A 54 -7.43 1.55 12.20
C VAL A 54 -7.37 3.06 12.18
N GLN A 55 -6.24 3.67 12.56
CA GLN A 55 -6.06 5.12 12.51
C GLN A 55 -6.15 5.67 11.07
N ALA A 56 -5.59 4.94 10.09
CA ALA A 56 -5.70 5.30 8.69
C ALA A 56 -7.16 5.26 8.21
N LEU A 57 -7.92 4.23 8.55
CA LEU A 57 -9.35 4.13 8.25
C LEU A 57 -10.16 5.25 8.91
N GLN A 58 -9.89 5.53 10.19
CA GLN A 58 -10.60 6.57 10.96
C GLN A 58 -10.27 7.99 10.50
N SER A 59 -9.17 8.21 9.81
CA SER A 59 -8.84 9.53 9.23
C SER A 59 -9.77 9.95 8.11
N GLY A 60 -10.63 9.05 7.62
CA GLY A 60 -11.53 9.27 6.49
C GLY A 60 -10.79 9.18 5.15
N ALA A 61 -9.72 8.40 5.07
CA ALA A 61 -9.07 8.07 3.80
C ALA A 61 -9.99 7.19 2.94
N ASP A 62 -10.08 7.50 1.65
CA ASP A 62 -10.80 6.70 0.66
C ASP A 62 -10.02 5.43 0.31
N LEU A 63 -8.70 5.51 0.42
CA LEU A 63 -7.77 4.41 0.14
C LEU A 63 -6.73 4.29 1.26
N VAL A 64 -6.57 3.09 1.81
CA VAL A 64 -5.48 2.75 2.73
C VAL A 64 -4.59 1.71 2.07
N VAL A 65 -3.30 1.97 1.98
CA VAL A 65 -2.33 1.02 1.41
C VAL A 65 -1.35 0.59 2.49
N THR A 66 -1.18 -0.73 2.66
CA THR A 66 -0.14 -1.30 3.52
C THR A 66 0.95 -1.95 2.68
N THR A 67 2.20 -1.89 3.12
CA THR A 67 3.32 -2.59 2.47
C THR A 67 4.18 -3.31 3.49
N GLY A 68 4.62 -4.53 3.17
CA GLY A 68 5.46 -5.37 4.03
C GLY A 68 4.69 -6.41 4.83
N GLY A 69 5.42 -7.36 5.44
CA GLY A 69 4.91 -8.36 6.36
C GLY A 69 3.97 -9.40 5.75
N LEU A 70 4.20 -9.83 4.49
CA LEU A 70 3.42 -10.85 3.77
C LEU A 70 4.16 -12.17 3.55
N GLY A 71 5.35 -12.32 4.09
CA GLY A 71 6.15 -13.54 3.97
C GLY A 71 5.54 -14.72 4.74
N PRO A 72 6.23 -15.87 4.68
CA PRO A 72 5.76 -17.10 5.33
C PRO A 72 6.17 -17.21 6.80
N THR A 73 6.91 -16.25 7.37
CA THR A 73 7.48 -16.34 8.71
C THR A 73 6.51 -15.82 9.79
N HIS A 74 6.77 -16.08 11.04
CA HIS A 74 5.84 -15.78 12.14
C HIS A 74 5.67 -14.28 12.41
N ASP A 75 6.63 -13.48 12.01
CA ASP A 75 6.65 -12.01 12.08
C ASP A 75 5.91 -11.33 10.91
N ASP A 76 5.63 -12.06 9.84
CA ASP A 76 4.80 -11.58 8.73
C ASP A 76 3.32 -11.59 9.14
N ARG A 77 2.81 -10.50 9.69
CA ARG A 77 1.49 -10.44 10.33
C ARG A 77 0.55 -9.40 9.73
N THR A 78 0.90 -8.82 8.59
CA THR A 78 0.11 -7.72 8.00
C THR A 78 -1.30 -8.17 7.60
N MET A 79 -1.48 -9.37 7.02
CA MET A 79 -2.83 -9.87 6.70
C MET A 79 -3.70 -10.07 7.94
N GLU A 80 -3.11 -10.56 9.04
CA GLU A 80 -3.80 -10.72 10.33
C GLU A 80 -4.20 -9.36 10.90
N ALA A 81 -3.29 -8.38 10.88
CA ALA A 81 -3.53 -7.03 11.36
C ALA A 81 -4.62 -6.30 10.57
N VAL A 82 -4.60 -6.45 9.25
CA VAL A 82 -5.60 -5.88 8.34
C VAL A 82 -6.97 -6.51 8.59
N ALA A 83 -7.05 -7.84 8.76
CA ALA A 83 -8.30 -8.51 9.09
C ALA A 83 -8.88 -8.01 10.42
N LEU A 84 -8.02 -7.86 11.44
CA LEU A 84 -8.40 -7.32 12.75
C LEU A 84 -8.92 -5.87 12.62
N ALA A 85 -8.20 -5.02 11.90
CA ALA A 85 -8.59 -3.62 11.69
C ALA A 85 -9.89 -3.47 10.89
N ALA A 86 -10.12 -4.33 9.91
CA ALA A 86 -11.34 -4.35 9.10
C ALA A 86 -12.53 -5.04 9.80
N GLY A 87 -12.30 -5.70 10.95
CA GLY A 87 -13.34 -6.42 11.69
C GLY A 87 -13.85 -7.68 10.99
N VAL A 88 -13.01 -8.32 10.18
CA VAL A 88 -13.34 -9.54 9.42
C VAL A 88 -12.47 -10.72 9.84
N PRO A 89 -12.93 -11.96 9.74
CA PRO A 89 -12.10 -13.12 10.01
C PRO A 89 -11.09 -13.36 8.90
N LEU A 90 -9.99 -14.07 9.22
CA LEU A 90 -9.12 -14.68 8.23
C LEU A 90 -9.71 -16.00 7.72
N HIS A 91 -9.48 -16.30 6.46
CA HIS A 91 -9.80 -17.60 5.86
C HIS A 91 -8.72 -18.02 4.87
N LEU A 92 -8.56 -19.31 4.68
CA LEU A 92 -7.74 -19.84 3.62
C LEU A 92 -8.44 -19.63 2.28
N ASP A 93 -7.84 -18.85 1.40
CA ASP A 93 -8.33 -18.64 0.06
C ASP A 93 -7.70 -19.68 -0.89
N GLU A 94 -8.53 -20.56 -1.45
CA GLU A 94 -8.03 -21.66 -2.29
C GLU A 94 -7.39 -21.15 -3.59
N ARG A 95 -7.90 -20.07 -4.17
CA ARG A 95 -7.30 -19.46 -5.37
C ARG A 95 -5.94 -18.85 -5.04
N ALA A 96 -5.82 -18.13 -3.93
CA ALA A 96 -4.54 -17.63 -3.46
C ALA A 96 -3.56 -18.80 -3.20
N LEU A 97 -4.03 -19.90 -2.60
CA LEU A 97 -3.20 -21.07 -2.34
C LEU A 97 -2.66 -21.70 -3.63
N GLU A 98 -3.50 -21.81 -4.67
CA GLU A 98 -3.05 -22.29 -5.98
C GLU A 98 -1.98 -21.35 -6.57
N MET A 99 -2.19 -20.03 -6.51
CA MET A 99 -1.21 -19.05 -7.00
C MET A 99 0.12 -19.13 -6.23
N VAL A 100 0.07 -19.22 -4.90
CA VAL A 100 1.26 -19.32 -4.05
C VAL A 100 2.03 -20.62 -4.35
N ARG A 101 1.33 -21.76 -4.44
CA ARG A 101 1.97 -23.04 -4.80
C ARG A 101 2.64 -22.98 -6.17
N ALA A 102 1.98 -22.40 -7.16
CA ALA A 102 2.56 -22.20 -8.48
C ALA A 102 3.81 -21.32 -8.43
N ALA A 103 3.79 -20.23 -7.68
CA ALA A 103 4.93 -19.34 -7.50
C ALA A 103 6.08 -20.04 -6.77
N ILE A 104 5.81 -20.74 -5.67
CA ILE A 104 6.82 -21.50 -4.91
C ILE A 104 7.48 -22.59 -5.77
N ALA A 105 6.74 -23.20 -6.70
CA ALA A 105 7.29 -24.22 -7.58
C ALA A 105 8.39 -23.70 -8.52
N THR A 106 8.42 -22.40 -8.79
CA THR A 106 9.46 -21.77 -9.62
C THR A 106 10.74 -21.45 -8.85
N VAL A 107 10.70 -21.49 -7.52
CA VAL A 107 11.84 -21.16 -6.65
C VAL A 107 12.58 -22.46 -6.26
N PRO A 108 13.93 -22.46 -6.30
CA PRO A 108 14.70 -23.63 -5.86
C PRO A 108 14.33 -24.08 -4.44
N ALA A 109 14.02 -25.36 -4.26
CA ALA A 109 13.62 -25.91 -2.98
C ALA A 109 14.80 -25.89 -1.99
N ARG A 110 14.70 -25.02 -0.95
CA ARG A 110 15.67 -24.95 0.16
C ARG A 110 15.12 -25.49 1.48
N ALA A 111 13.82 -25.77 1.53
CA ALA A 111 13.11 -26.27 2.69
C ALA A 111 12.35 -27.54 2.33
N SER A 112 11.96 -28.33 3.36
CA SER A 112 11.11 -29.50 3.16
C SER A 112 9.76 -29.13 2.57
N GLU A 113 9.09 -30.09 1.93
CA GLU A 113 7.77 -29.89 1.35
C GLU A 113 6.75 -29.46 2.40
N GLU A 114 6.83 -30.02 3.61
CA GLU A 114 5.95 -29.65 4.72
C GLU A 114 6.10 -28.18 5.12
N ILE A 115 7.33 -27.65 5.23
CA ILE A 115 7.59 -26.25 5.56
C ILE A 115 7.08 -25.34 4.42
N ARG A 116 7.28 -25.75 3.18
CA ARG A 116 6.79 -24.99 2.01
C ARG A 116 5.27 -24.94 1.97
N GLU A 117 4.59 -26.05 2.25
CA GLU A 117 3.14 -26.12 2.28
C GLU A 117 2.57 -25.28 3.45
N GLN A 118 3.19 -25.33 4.63
CA GLN A 118 2.80 -24.50 5.76
C GLN A 118 2.93 -23.00 5.42
N GLY A 119 4.05 -22.61 4.80
CA GLY A 119 4.27 -21.24 4.33
C GLY A 119 3.24 -20.82 3.28
N ALA A 120 2.95 -21.71 2.32
CA ALA A 120 1.96 -21.45 1.28
C ALA A 120 0.56 -21.21 1.87
N ARG A 121 0.14 -22.03 2.81
CA ARG A 121 -1.15 -21.87 3.50
C ARG A 121 -1.20 -20.58 4.30
N LYS A 122 -0.10 -20.22 4.98
CA LYS A 122 -0.03 -18.94 5.69
C LYS A 122 -0.20 -17.76 4.74
N GLN A 123 0.56 -17.71 3.64
CA GLN A 123 0.51 -16.63 2.67
C GLN A 123 -0.83 -16.55 1.91
N ALA A 124 -1.53 -17.69 1.80
CA ALA A 124 -2.87 -17.76 1.20
C ALA A 124 -4.02 -17.53 2.20
N THR A 125 -3.70 -17.26 3.46
CA THR A 125 -4.71 -16.93 4.48
C THR A 125 -4.97 -15.42 4.45
N LEU A 126 -6.14 -15.04 3.95
CA LEU A 126 -6.51 -13.66 3.65
C LEU A 126 -7.69 -13.19 4.51
N PRO A 127 -7.89 -11.88 4.67
CA PRO A 127 -9.12 -11.32 5.25
C PRO A 127 -10.34 -11.71 4.44
N ALA A 128 -11.45 -12.02 5.10
CA ALA A 128 -12.69 -12.40 4.42
C ALA A 128 -13.19 -11.28 3.51
N GLY A 129 -13.54 -11.63 2.28
CA GLY A 129 -13.98 -10.69 1.25
C GLY A 129 -12.83 -10.04 0.47
N ALA A 130 -11.58 -10.34 0.78
CA ALA A 130 -10.46 -9.84 0.03
C ALA A 130 -10.35 -10.49 -1.37
N ILE A 131 -9.93 -9.69 -2.34
CA ILE A 131 -9.53 -10.14 -3.67
C ILE A 131 -8.03 -10.39 -3.62
N ALA A 132 -7.58 -11.63 -3.83
CA ALA A 132 -6.18 -11.97 -3.92
C ALA A 132 -5.57 -11.40 -5.21
N LEU A 133 -4.44 -10.72 -5.09
CA LEU A 133 -3.64 -10.25 -6.22
C LEU A 133 -2.64 -11.34 -6.63
N PRO A 134 -2.33 -11.47 -7.92
CA PRO A 134 -1.28 -12.39 -8.37
C PRO A 134 0.05 -12.10 -7.66
N PRO A 135 0.73 -13.11 -7.07
CA PRO A 135 2.00 -12.90 -6.40
C PRO A 135 3.12 -12.69 -7.43
N PRO A 136 3.84 -11.55 -7.41
CA PRO A 136 5.02 -11.36 -8.24
C PRO A 136 6.20 -12.25 -7.79
N GLY A 137 6.34 -12.40 -6.47
CA GLY A 137 7.22 -13.37 -5.81
C GLY A 137 6.41 -14.58 -5.33
N THR A 138 6.35 -14.79 -4.02
CA THR A 138 5.54 -15.88 -3.44
C THR A 138 4.31 -15.39 -2.68
N ALA A 139 4.34 -14.16 -2.17
CA ALA A 139 3.26 -13.59 -1.37
C ALA A 139 2.23 -12.87 -2.26
N PRO A 140 0.96 -13.27 -2.25
CA PRO A 140 -0.10 -12.51 -2.89
C PRO A 140 -0.35 -11.23 -2.09
N GLY A 141 -0.57 -10.12 -2.81
CA GLY A 141 -1.22 -8.96 -2.22
C GLY A 141 -2.73 -9.19 -2.11
N ALA A 142 -3.42 -8.21 -1.56
CA ALA A 142 -4.87 -8.30 -1.42
C ALA A 142 -5.54 -6.91 -1.55
N VAL A 143 -6.79 -6.90 -2.01
CA VAL A 143 -7.66 -5.73 -2.00
C VAL A 143 -8.96 -6.10 -1.30
N LEU A 144 -9.41 -5.26 -0.38
CA LEU A 144 -10.70 -5.47 0.30
C LEU A 144 -11.36 -4.13 0.65
N ARG A 145 -12.66 -4.15 0.89
CA ARG A 145 -13.40 -3.01 1.46
C ARG A 145 -13.44 -3.08 2.97
N ALA A 146 -13.22 -1.94 3.62
CA ALA A 146 -13.39 -1.75 5.05
C ALA A 146 -14.26 -0.51 5.29
N GLY A 147 -15.56 -0.70 5.45
CA GLY A 147 -16.54 0.39 5.43
C GLY A 147 -16.58 1.07 4.06
N ASP A 148 -16.41 2.38 4.04
CA ASP A 148 -16.37 3.17 2.80
C ASP A 148 -14.97 3.20 2.14
N ALA A 149 -13.92 2.81 2.87
CA ALA A 149 -12.55 2.80 2.38
C ALA A 149 -12.21 1.52 1.61
N VAL A 150 -11.25 1.64 0.69
CA VAL A 150 -10.57 0.51 0.05
C VAL A 150 -9.24 0.27 0.75
N LEU A 151 -8.97 -0.97 1.15
CA LEU A 151 -7.69 -1.41 1.68
C LEU A 151 -6.93 -2.18 0.60
N VAL A 152 -5.67 -1.81 0.38
CA VAL A 152 -4.74 -2.51 -0.49
C VAL A 152 -3.55 -3.00 0.34
N VAL A 153 -3.25 -4.27 0.25
CA VAL A 153 -2.17 -4.92 1.00
C VAL A 153 -1.10 -5.39 0.02
N LEU A 154 0.12 -4.87 0.15
CA LEU A 154 1.22 -5.09 -0.79
C LEU A 154 2.43 -5.76 -0.10
N PRO A 155 3.23 -6.56 -0.82
CA PRO A 155 4.43 -7.18 -0.28
C PRO A 155 5.54 -6.16 0.03
N GLY A 156 6.55 -6.63 0.79
CA GLY A 156 7.69 -5.81 1.24
C GLY A 156 8.76 -5.55 0.19
N PRO A 157 9.25 -6.56 -0.56
CA PRO A 157 10.30 -6.32 -1.55
C PRO A 157 9.86 -5.28 -2.59
N PRO A 158 10.66 -4.22 -2.89
CA PRO A 158 10.21 -3.09 -3.73
C PRO A 158 9.70 -3.51 -5.12
N TRP A 159 10.36 -4.46 -5.76
CA TRP A 159 9.94 -4.95 -7.07
C TRP A 159 8.60 -5.73 -7.01
N GLU A 160 8.34 -6.44 -5.90
CA GLU A 160 7.07 -7.13 -5.65
C GLU A 160 5.96 -6.12 -5.33
N CYS A 161 6.28 -5.12 -4.51
CA CYS A 161 5.37 -4.03 -4.18
C CYS A 161 4.90 -3.31 -5.45
N ALA A 162 5.82 -2.93 -6.34
CA ALA A 162 5.49 -2.26 -7.58
C ALA A 162 4.58 -3.10 -8.49
N ALA A 163 4.94 -4.37 -8.71
CA ALA A 163 4.13 -5.27 -9.55
C ALA A 163 2.75 -5.58 -8.93
N SER A 164 2.67 -5.74 -7.60
CA SER A 164 1.38 -5.91 -6.91
C SER A 164 0.53 -4.65 -6.95
N TRP A 165 1.15 -3.46 -6.86
CA TRP A 165 0.46 -2.19 -7.00
C TRP A 165 -0.14 -2.03 -8.40
N ASP A 166 0.60 -2.37 -9.45
CA ASP A 166 0.06 -2.35 -10.82
C ASP A 166 -1.16 -3.28 -10.96
N ALA A 167 -1.10 -4.48 -10.37
CA ALA A 167 -2.25 -5.39 -10.36
C ALA A 167 -3.42 -4.86 -9.51
N ALA A 168 -3.14 -4.20 -8.39
CA ALA A 168 -4.17 -3.61 -7.52
C ALA A 168 -4.94 -2.49 -8.25
N ARG A 169 -4.28 -1.69 -9.05
CA ARG A 169 -4.89 -0.58 -9.81
C ARG A 169 -5.95 -1.04 -10.82
N GLU A 170 -5.86 -2.30 -11.27
CA GLU A 170 -6.85 -2.91 -12.17
C GLU A 170 -8.11 -3.42 -11.43
N VAL A 171 -8.06 -3.50 -10.09
CA VAL A 171 -9.24 -3.88 -9.30
C VAL A 171 -10.25 -2.74 -9.33
N PRO A 172 -11.54 -3.00 -9.66
CA PRO A 172 -12.54 -1.95 -9.86
C PRO A 172 -12.65 -0.95 -8.72
N ASP A 173 -12.57 -1.40 -7.47
CA ASP A 173 -12.66 -0.53 -6.30
C ASP A 173 -11.48 0.44 -6.20
N VAL A 174 -10.26 -0.02 -6.49
CA VAL A 174 -9.05 0.82 -6.53
C VAL A 174 -9.11 1.76 -7.73
N ALA A 175 -9.45 1.23 -8.92
CA ALA A 175 -9.59 2.04 -10.13
C ALA A 175 -10.60 3.17 -9.96
N ALA A 176 -11.70 2.94 -9.25
CA ALA A 176 -12.70 3.96 -8.95
C ALA A 176 -12.14 5.10 -8.09
N VAL A 177 -11.28 4.80 -7.11
CA VAL A 177 -10.63 5.83 -6.29
C VAL A 177 -9.62 6.62 -7.12
N LEU A 178 -8.80 5.94 -7.94
CA LEU A 178 -7.77 6.56 -8.75
C LEU A 178 -8.32 7.38 -9.92
N GLY A 179 -9.48 7.01 -10.45
CA GLY A 179 -10.14 7.68 -11.57
C GLY A 179 -11.15 8.75 -11.19
N ALA A 180 -11.33 9.02 -9.88
CA ALA A 180 -12.42 9.87 -9.41
C ALA A 180 -12.27 11.35 -9.82
N ASP A 181 -11.05 11.86 -9.93
CA ASP A 181 -10.78 13.23 -10.41
C ASP A 181 -9.44 13.32 -11.16
N PRO A 182 -9.42 13.01 -12.45
CA PRO A 182 -8.20 13.14 -13.25
C PRO A 182 -7.71 14.59 -13.40
N SER A 183 -8.54 15.59 -13.10
CA SER A 183 -8.15 17.00 -13.15
C SER A 183 -7.34 17.43 -11.91
N ALA A 184 -7.38 16.64 -10.84
CA ALA A 184 -6.62 16.86 -9.61
C ALA A 184 -5.15 16.41 -9.69
N ALA A 185 -4.69 15.83 -10.82
CA ALA A 185 -3.30 15.45 -10.99
C ALA A 185 -2.40 16.70 -10.91
N PRO A 186 -1.30 16.64 -10.12
CA PRO A 186 -0.44 17.80 -9.96
C PRO A 186 0.27 18.16 -11.26
N LEU A 187 0.35 19.48 -11.55
CA LEU A 187 1.19 20.03 -12.61
C LEU A 187 2.57 20.34 -12.03
N GLU A 188 3.60 19.62 -12.46
CA GLU A 188 4.99 19.92 -12.09
C GLU A 188 5.60 20.91 -13.07
N LEU A 189 6.04 22.05 -12.56
CA LEU A 189 6.79 23.06 -13.31
C LEU A 189 8.22 23.13 -12.78
N ARG A 190 9.19 22.88 -13.64
CA ARG A 190 10.62 23.00 -13.30
C ARG A 190 11.14 24.34 -13.77
N LEU A 191 11.49 25.20 -12.82
CA LEU A 191 12.05 26.51 -13.08
C LEU A 191 13.56 26.50 -12.83
N ALA A 192 14.33 27.13 -13.72
CA ALA A 192 15.76 27.29 -13.56
C ALA A 192 16.12 28.76 -13.34
N ASN A 193 17.15 29.02 -12.51
CA ASN A 193 17.65 30.36 -12.21
C ASN A 193 16.61 31.33 -11.64
N VAL A 194 15.68 30.81 -10.85
CA VAL A 194 14.67 31.59 -10.14
C VAL A 194 15.04 31.63 -8.65
N VAL A 195 14.95 32.80 -8.03
CA VAL A 195 15.09 32.93 -6.59
C VAL A 195 13.75 32.51 -5.96
N GLU A 196 13.77 31.47 -5.10
CA GLU A 196 12.58 30.88 -4.50
C GLU A 196 11.66 31.93 -3.85
N SER A 197 12.23 32.87 -3.06
CA SER A 197 11.47 33.92 -2.40
C SER A 197 10.79 34.91 -3.36
N GLU A 198 11.38 35.19 -4.53
CA GLU A 198 10.75 36.04 -5.54
C GLU A 198 9.62 35.30 -6.25
N PHE A 199 9.81 34.00 -6.48
CA PHE A 199 8.80 33.14 -7.06
C PHE A 199 7.59 33.00 -6.12
N MET A 200 7.81 32.75 -4.82
CA MET A 200 6.73 32.70 -3.84
C MET A 200 5.94 34.00 -3.77
N GLN A 201 6.60 35.17 -3.81
CA GLN A 201 5.90 36.46 -3.87
C GLN A 201 5.06 36.66 -5.15
N ALA A 202 5.47 36.03 -6.24
CA ALA A 202 4.68 36.07 -7.47
C ALA A 202 3.44 35.18 -7.37
N ILE A 203 3.57 34.00 -6.73
CA ILE A 203 2.47 33.07 -6.45
C ILE A 203 1.46 33.75 -5.51
N ASP A 204 1.91 34.33 -4.41
CA ASP A 204 1.06 35.04 -3.44
C ASP A 204 0.24 36.15 -4.10
N ARG A 205 0.84 36.85 -5.07
CA ARG A 205 0.13 37.89 -5.84
C ARG A 205 -0.90 37.35 -6.84
N ALA A 206 -0.67 36.11 -7.32
CA ALA A 206 -1.60 35.46 -8.24
C ALA A 206 -2.80 34.83 -7.51
N ASP A 207 -2.72 34.75 -6.18
CA ASP A 207 -3.78 34.22 -5.30
C ASP A 207 -4.37 32.88 -5.80
N PRO A 208 -3.54 31.85 -5.97
CA PRO A 208 -3.98 30.59 -6.57
C PRO A 208 -5.02 29.85 -5.71
N GLU A 209 -5.11 30.14 -4.41
CA GLU A 209 -6.10 29.56 -3.50
C GLU A 209 -7.53 30.01 -3.82
N ASP A 210 -7.71 31.25 -4.32
CA ASP A 210 -9.00 31.75 -4.76
C ASP A 210 -9.51 31.01 -6.03
N GLU A 211 -8.60 30.38 -6.78
CA GLU A 211 -8.90 29.49 -7.90
C GLU A 211 -8.92 28.00 -7.52
N GLY A 212 -8.78 27.67 -6.24
CA GLY A 212 -8.76 26.29 -5.73
C GLY A 212 -7.48 25.52 -6.02
N LEU A 213 -6.36 26.22 -6.30
CA LEU A 213 -5.06 25.62 -6.55
C LEU A 213 -4.22 25.56 -5.26
N VAL A 214 -3.58 24.43 -5.02
CA VAL A 214 -2.58 24.27 -3.94
C VAL A 214 -1.20 24.25 -4.57
N VAL A 215 -0.34 25.17 -4.15
CA VAL A 215 1.04 25.27 -4.65
C VAL A 215 2.00 24.71 -3.61
N GLY A 216 2.83 23.74 -4.02
CA GLY A 216 3.97 23.22 -3.26
C GLY A 216 5.29 23.55 -3.95
N VAL A 217 6.35 23.83 -3.19
CA VAL A 217 7.69 24.16 -3.67
C VAL A 217 8.68 23.12 -3.16
#